data_349b3b824754e73b98a8f6cef5aab3af
#
_entry.id   349b3b824754e73b98a8f6cef5aab3af
#
_cell.length_a   1.000
_cell.length_b   1.000
_cell.length_c   1.000
_cell.angle_alpha   90.00
_cell.angle_beta   90.00
_cell.angle_gamma   90.00
#
_symmetry.space_group_name_H-M   'P 1'
#
loop_
_entity.id
_entity.type
_entity.pdbx_description
1 polymer ?
#
loop_
_entity_poly.entity_id
_entity_poly.type
_entity_poly.pdbx_seq_one_letter_code
_entity_poly.pdbx_strand_id
1 'polypeptide(L)'
;MYPTLVPSTYLESHLWFIELLAWWQGRVNATDLSRHFAISRTQANKYMQRYRALFPDNLDYCKTIKGFVPQPNFSLRCISGDASEYLDWLDKQGSTVCNSSAHSSHQFDHQPITHTSLTLPKRQVSPVIMRALVSAIRTRQRLEIGYVSLSTPDDQGRVIQPHTFVKTGLRWHLRAYCEKSSVFKDFVLSRFRGEPELSGPARHDPAEDLGWNTQITLTLQPDPRLSAAQRQIIEHDYQMQNGELKLPVRAALAQYLLQELQVSTKFLAGSGEAQQLVLVNRDEVKPWLFDS
;
A
#
# COMPACT_ATOMS: atom_id res chain seq x y z
N MET A 1 0.84 15.43 -9.30
CA MET A 1 1.31 14.11 -8.85
C MET A 1 2.72 14.31 -8.30
N TYR A 2 2.84 14.50 -6.98
CA TYR A 2 4.16 14.60 -6.34
C TYR A 2 4.64 13.18 -6.08
N PRO A 3 5.88 12.83 -6.46
CA PRO A 3 6.42 11.53 -6.09
C PRO A 3 6.51 11.49 -4.58
N THR A 4 5.82 10.55 -3.95
CA THR A 4 6.07 10.15 -2.56
C THR A 4 7.53 9.69 -2.52
N LEU A 5 8.40 10.55 -2.04
CA LEU A 5 9.80 10.23 -1.76
C LEU A 5 9.79 9.23 -0.59
N VAL A 6 9.66 7.95 -0.91
CA VAL A 6 10.04 6.92 0.04
C VAL A 6 11.52 7.13 0.29
N PRO A 7 11.95 7.41 1.53
CA PRO A 7 13.35 7.67 1.83
C PRO A 7 14.21 6.51 1.32
N SER A 8 15.13 6.78 0.43
CA SER A 8 15.97 5.75 -0.20
C SER A 8 17.10 5.29 0.71
N THR A 9 17.41 6.06 1.74
CA THR A 9 18.48 5.75 2.71
C THR A 9 17.97 5.81 4.14
N TYR A 10 18.65 5.08 5.05
CA TYR A 10 18.36 5.08 6.48
C TYR A 10 18.43 6.49 7.11
N LEU A 11 19.30 7.34 6.58
CA LEU A 11 19.45 8.73 7.03
C LEU A 11 18.25 9.60 6.63
N GLU A 12 17.76 9.44 5.39
CA GLU A 12 16.60 10.16 4.89
C GLU A 12 15.35 9.84 5.71
N SER A 13 15.22 8.59 6.17
CA SER A 13 14.13 8.18 7.04
C SER A 13 14.07 8.95 8.37
N HIS A 14 15.24 9.28 8.98
CA HIS A 14 15.27 10.05 10.23
C HIS A 14 14.93 11.53 9.98
N LEU A 15 15.41 12.12 8.88
CA LEU A 15 15.10 13.50 8.53
C LEU A 15 13.62 13.65 8.19
N TRP A 16 13.08 12.71 7.41
CA TRP A 16 11.66 12.63 7.11
C TRP A 16 10.80 12.54 8.38
N PHE A 17 11.16 11.69 9.34
CA PHE A 17 10.41 11.52 10.58
C PHE A 17 10.45 12.78 11.47
N ILE A 18 11.60 13.46 11.52
CA ILE A 18 11.73 14.74 12.25
C ILE A 18 10.74 15.76 11.66
N GLU A 19 10.74 15.90 10.34
CA GLU A 19 9.92 16.88 9.66
C GLU A 19 8.43 16.52 9.77
N LEU A 20 8.07 15.22 9.64
CA LEU A 20 6.72 14.72 9.79
C LEU A 20 6.12 15.09 11.17
N LEU A 21 6.85 14.81 12.26
CA LEU A 21 6.37 15.14 13.59
C LEU A 21 6.31 16.64 13.85
N ALA A 22 7.34 17.38 13.42
CA ALA A 22 7.36 18.83 13.57
C ALA A 22 6.18 19.48 12.87
N TRP A 23 5.91 19.10 11.61
CA TRP A 23 4.84 19.67 10.80
C TRP A 23 3.44 19.33 11.32
N TRP A 24 3.18 18.03 11.53
CA TRP A 24 1.83 17.56 11.87
C TRP A 24 1.51 17.59 13.35
N GLN A 25 2.49 17.40 14.22
CA GLN A 25 2.29 17.39 15.67
C GLN A 25 2.79 18.68 16.36
N GLY A 26 3.38 19.59 15.59
CA GLY A 26 3.89 20.88 16.10
C GLY A 26 5.14 20.76 16.98
N ARG A 27 5.68 19.56 17.17
CA ARG A 27 6.84 19.31 18.02
C ARG A 27 7.54 18.00 17.66
N VAL A 28 8.86 17.98 17.86
CA VAL A 28 9.68 16.77 17.82
C VAL A 28 10.82 16.86 18.83
N ASN A 29 11.23 15.74 19.41
CA ASN A 29 12.42 15.67 20.26
C ASN A 29 13.21 14.36 20.05
N ALA A 30 14.41 14.27 20.67
CA ALA A 30 15.28 13.10 20.57
C ALA A 30 14.65 11.82 21.15
N THR A 31 13.71 11.93 22.09
CA THR A 31 13.02 10.78 22.67
C THR A 31 12.06 10.15 21.65
N ASP A 32 11.43 10.98 20.81
CA ASP A 32 10.52 10.51 19.75
C ASP A 32 11.30 9.65 18.73
N LEU A 33 12.48 10.13 18.29
CA LEU A 33 13.36 9.39 17.41
C LEU A 33 13.88 8.10 18.05
N SER A 34 14.37 8.22 19.31
CA SER A 34 14.91 7.08 20.05
C SER A 34 13.90 5.96 20.17
N ARG A 35 12.64 6.29 20.43
CA ARG A 35 11.54 5.32 20.52
C ARG A 35 11.18 4.72 19.18
N HIS A 36 10.99 5.56 18.17
CA HIS A 36 10.54 5.11 16.83
C HIS A 36 11.58 4.22 16.14
N PHE A 37 12.86 4.60 16.19
CA PHE A 37 13.94 3.88 15.52
C PHE A 37 14.70 2.88 16.41
N ALA A 38 14.32 2.74 17.68
CA ALA A 38 15.02 1.91 18.67
C ALA A 38 16.53 2.24 18.77
N ILE A 39 16.90 3.53 18.71
CA ILE A 39 18.26 4.02 18.77
C ILE A 39 18.56 4.71 20.10
N SER A 40 19.84 4.85 20.44
CA SER A 40 20.24 5.59 21.65
C SER A 40 19.85 7.08 21.54
N ARG A 41 19.59 7.71 22.71
CA ARG A 41 19.30 9.15 22.78
C ARG A 41 20.45 10.00 22.21
N THR A 42 21.68 9.55 22.38
CA THR A 42 22.86 10.22 21.80
C THR A 42 22.79 10.21 20.27
N GLN A 43 22.44 9.08 19.69
CA GLN A 43 22.28 8.97 18.24
C GLN A 43 21.11 9.80 17.74
N ALA A 44 19.98 9.77 18.44
CA ALA A 44 18.82 10.61 18.12
C ALA A 44 19.16 12.11 18.11
N ASN A 45 19.92 12.57 19.12
CA ASN A 45 20.40 13.96 19.17
C ASN A 45 21.30 14.31 17.97
N LYS A 46 22.15 13.40 17.49
CA LYS A 46 22.96 13.64 16.30
C LYS A 46 22.10 13.84 15.04
N TYR A 47 21.00 13.08 14.88
CA TYR A 47 20.06 13.30 13.79
C TYR A 47 19.33 14.63 13.89
N MET A 48 18.89 15.02 15.10
CA MET A 48 18.28 16.32 15.34
C MET A 48 19.23 17.47 14.99
N GLN A 49 20.49 17.38 15.43
CA GLN A 49 21.52 18.38 15.10
C GLN A 49 21.77 18.44 13.58
N ARG A 50 21.83 17.28 12.92
CA ARG A 50 22.02 17.21 11.46
C ARG A 50 20.86 17.85 10.71
N TYR A 51 19.61 17.56 11.09
CA TYR A 51 18.44 18.20 10.50
C TYR A 51 18.52 19.72 10.60
N ARG A 52 18.84 20.24 11.79
CA ARG A 52 18.98 21.69 12.03
C ARG A 52 20.16 22.31 11.29
N ALA A 53 21.24 21.58 11.09
CA ALA A 53 22.37 22.05 10.29
C ALA A 53 22.03 22.15 8.79
N LEU A 54 21.21 21.23 8.30
CA LEU A 54 20.72 21.24 6.90
C LEU A 54 19.62 22.28 6.67
N PHE A 55 18.76 22.49 7.66
CA PHE A 55 17.56 23.35 7.58
C PHE A 55 17.47 24.26 8.81
N PRO A 56 18.35 25.28 8.92
CA PRO A 56 18.51 26.08 10.13
C PRO A 56 17.24 26.89 10.48
N ASP A 57 16.43 27.26 9.48
CA ASP A 57 15.23 28.07 9.65
C ASP A 57 13.96 27.25 9.95
N ASN A 58 14.07 25.91 9.97
CA ASN A 58 12.89 25.06 10.15
C ASN A 58 12.51 24.87 11.61
N LEU A 59 13.46 24.66 12.51
CA LEU A 59 13.19 24.25 13.88
C LEU A 59 13.92 25.10 14.92
N ASP A 60 13.19 25.54 15.95
CA ASP A 60 13.79 26.14 17.13
C ASP A 60 13.41 25.37 18.42
N TYR A 61 14.28 25.46 19.42
CA TYR A 61 14.07 24.77 20.68
C TYR A 61 13.19 25.57 21.65
N CYS A 62 12.03 25.02 21.97
CA CYS A 62 11.12 25.60 22.96
C CYS A 62 11.33 24.96 24.34
N LYS A 63 11.77 25.76 25.31
CA LYS A 63 12.02 25.30 26.69
C LYS A 63 10.74 24.88 27.42
N THR A 64 9.61 25.54 27.11
CA THR A 64 8.32 25.26 27.74
C THR A 64 7.80 23.88 27.31
N ILE A 65 7.89 23.58 26.00
CA ILE A 65 7.42 22.31 25.42
C ILE A 65 8.50 21.21 25.52
N LYS A 66 9.74 21.55 25.90
CA LYS A 66 10.91 20.66 25.96
C LYS A 66 11.13 19.88 24.66
N GLY A 67 11.03 20.59 23.52
CA GLY A 67 11.15 20.01 22.19
C GLY A 67 11.44 21.07 21.15
N PHE A 68 11.72 20.61 19.94
CA PHE A 68 11.88 21.49 18.79
C PHE A 68 10.50 21.73 18.14
N VAL A 69 10.20 22.97 17.84
CA VAL A 69 8.94 23.44 17.24
C VAL A 69 9.23 24.05 15.87
N PRO A 70 8.28 23.95 14.90
CA PRO A 70 8.43 24.60 13.62
C PRO A 70 8.47 26.11 13.78
N GLN A 71 9.36 26.75 13.01
CA GLN A 71 9.45 28.20 12.93
C GLN A 71 8.46 28.78 11.92
N PRO A 72 8.16 30.10 11.95
CA PRO A 72 7.27 30.73 10.98
C PRO A 72 7.70 30.52 9.52
N ASN A 73 9.01 30.41 9.27
CA ASN A 73 9.60 30.21 7.95
C ASN A 73 9.81 28.72 7.61
N PHE A 74 9.18 27.80 8.36
CA PHE A 74 9.29 26.36 8.11
C PHE A 74 8.95 26.02 6.67
N SER A 75 9.82 25.29 6.01
CA SER A 75 9.63 24.83 4.64
C SER A 75 9.81 23.32 4.52
N LEU A 76 8.89 22.68 3.81
CA LEU A 76 8.92 21.23 3.57
C LEU A 76 10.13 20.86 2.71
N ARG A 77 10.92 19.87 3.16
CA ARG A 77 12.13 19.37 2.49
C ARG A 77 12.15 17.87 2.35
N CYS A 78 11.60 17.17 3.34
CA CYS A 78 11.67 15.71 3.46
C CYS A 78 10.29 15.04 3.36
N ILE A 79 9.21 15.78 3.59
CA ILE A 79 7.83 15.30 3.49
C ILE A 79 7.10 15.98 2.34
N SER A 80 6.01 15.35 1.89
CA SER A 80 5.18 15.91 0.81
C SER A 80 4.30 17.07 1.27
N GLY A 81 3.93 17.10 2.56
CA GLY A 81 2.90 17.99 3.11
C GLY A 81 1.47 17.51 2.86
N ASP A 82 1.28 16.37 2.21
CA ASP A 82 -0.02 15.73 2.05
C ASP A 82 -0.42 15.02 3.35
N ALA A 83 -1.66 15.23 3.81
CA ALA A 83 -2.18 14.59 5.02
C ALA A 83 -2.20 13.05 4.93
N SER A 84 -2.34 12.50 3.73
CA SER A 84 -2.30 11.05 3.51
C SER A 84 -0.97 10.44 3.96
N GLU A 85 0.15 11.14 3.76
CA GLU A 85 1.48 10.68 4.21
C GLU A 85 1.53 10.50 5.73
N TYR A 86 0.97 11.45 6.48
CA TYR A 86 0.89 11.36 7.95
C TYR A 86 -0.09 10.27 8.40
N LEU A 87 -1.25 10.16 7.76
CA LEU A 87 -2.26 9.15 8.09
C LEU A 87 -1.76 7.74 7.79
N ASP A 88 -1.05 7.54 6.69
CA ASP A 88 -0.41 6.26 6.35
C ASP A 88 0.68 5.86 7.37
N TRP A 89 1.45 6.84 7.83
CA TRP A 89 2.42 6.61 8.90
C TRP A 89 1.72 6.23 10.21
N LEU A 90 0.65 6.94 10.57
CA LEU A 90 -0.12 6.70 11.78
C LEU A 90 -0.75 5.30 11.77
N ASP A 91 -1.33 4.88 10.64
CA ASP A 91 -1.90 3.53 10.45
C ASP A 91 -0.88 2.42 10.71
N LYS A 92 0.34 2.58 10.19
CA LYS A 92 1.44 1.63 10.42
C LYS A 92 1.86 1.54 11.89
N GLN A 93 1.72 2.62 12.68
CA GLN A 93 2.01 2.59 14.12
C GLN A 93 0.99 1.74 14.89
N GLY A 94 -0.29 1.83 14.58
CA GLY A 94 -1.36 1.05 15.22
C GLY A 94 -1.21 -0.45 15.04
N SER A 95 -0.73 -0.90 13.90
CA SER A 95 -0.46 -2.31 13.62
C SER A 95 0.63 -2.91 14.51
N THR A 96 1.53 -2.09 15.05
CA THR A 96 2.63 -2.53 15.92
C THR A 96 2.22 -2.60 17.39
N VAL A 97 1.29 -1.75 17.84
CA VAL A 97 0.87 -1.65 19.24
C VAL A 97 -0.05 -2.81 19.68
N CYS A 98 -0.77 -3.45 18.76
CA CYS A 98 -1.64 -4.57 19.09
C CYS A 98 -0.92 -5.83 19.64
N ASN A 99 0.40 -5.90 19.58
CA ASN A 99 1.18 -7.05 20.05
C ASN A 99 2.08 -6.76 21.27
N SER A 100 2.09 -5.58 21.80
CA SER A 100 2.86 -5.25 23.00
C SER A 100 1.95 -4.87 24.15
N SER A 101 1.59 -5.87 24.99
CA SER A 101 1.06 -5.70 26.34
C SER A 101 2.14 -5.17 27.30
N ALA A 102 2.91 -4.19 26.87
CA ALA A 102 3.86 -3.50 27.72
C ALA A 102 3.23 -2.19 28.21
N HIS A 103 2.61 -2.26 29.37
CA HIS A 103 2.28 -1.09 30.19
C HIS A 103 3.58 -0.41 30.61
N SER A 104 4.17 0.40 29.74
CA SER A 104 5.17 1.36 30.20
C SER A 104 4.44 2.63 30.64
N SER A 105 4.24 2.71 31.96
CA SER A 105 3.79 3.88 32.70
C SER A 105 4.87 4.98 32.66
N HIS A 106 5.11 5.55 31.48
CA HIS A 106 5.87 6.78 31.38
C HIS A 106 4.93 7.89 30.94
N GLN A 107 4.80 8.89 31.82
CA GLN A 107 4.08 10.13 31.61
C GLN A 107 4.44 10.72 30.24
N PHE A 108 3.50 10.62 29.31
CA PHE A 108 3.58 11.35 28.06
C PHE A 108 3.33 12.83 28.36
N ASP A 109 4.25 13.66 28.01
CA ASP A 109 4.07 15.12 28.05
C ASP A 109 2.99 15.61 27.05
N HIS A 110 2.57 14.72 26.14
CA HIS A 110 1.42 14.89 25.24
C HIS A 110 0.67 13.57 25.06
N GLN A 111 -0.66 13.64 25.00
CA GLN A 111 -1.46 12.46 24.71
C GLN A 111 -1.16 11.96 23.30
N PRO A 112 -0.98 10.63 23.13
CA PRO A 112 -0.81 10.06 21.80
C PRO A 112 -2.05 10.30 20.94
N ILE A 113 -1.84 10.56 19.65
CA ILE A 113 -2.95 10.63 18.69
C ILE A 113 -3.60 9.25 18.62
N THR A 114 -4.86 9.18 19.04
CA THR A 114 -5.62 7.92 19.00
C THR A 114 -6.13 7.67 17.59
N HIS A 115 -5.95 6.46 17.11
CA HIS A 115 -6.48 6.00 15.83
C HIS A 115 -6.85 4.52 15.92
N THR A 116 -7.65 4.06 15.00
CA THR A 116 -8.05 2.65 14.88
C THR A 116 -8.20 2.30 13.41
N SER A 117 -7.58 1.19 13.02
CA SER A 117 -7.66 0.64 11.68
C SER A 117 -8.44 -0.66 11.68
N LEU A 118 -9.24 -0.89 10.63
CA LEU A 118 -9.94 -2.15 10.46
C LEU A 118 -8.93 -3.25 10.13
N THR A 119 -8.91 -4.27 10.97
CA THR A 119 -8.09 -5.46 10.71
C THR A 119 -8.90 -6.51 9.99
N LEU A 120 -8.55 -6.75 8.72
CA LEU A 120 -9.18 -7.84 7.96
C LEU A 120 -8.79 -9.21 8.51
N PRO A 121 -9.68 -10.22 8.42
CA PRO A 121 -9.38 -11.58 8.85
C PRO A 121 -8.12 -12.11 8.18
N LYS A 122 -7.15 -12.56 8.99
CA LYS A 122 -5.91 -13.16 8.47
C LYS A 122 -6.24 -14.47 7.76
N ARG A 123 -5.77 -14.60 6.52
CA ARG A 123 -5.83 -15.84 5.75
C ARG A 123 -4.56 -16.61 5.96
N GLN A 124 -4.67 -17.86 6.37
CA GLN A 124 -3.51 -18.70 6.62
C GLN A 124 -2.86 -19.13 5.31
N VAL A 125 -1.55 -19.07 5.28
CA VAL A 125 -0.70 -19.64 4.23
C VAL A 125 0.34 -20.52 4.96
N SER A 126 0.48 -21.78 4.55
CA SER A 126 1.48 -22.67 5.14
C SER A 126 2.89 -22.08 5.00
N PRO A 127 3.71 -22.06 6.07
CA PRO A 127 5.10 -21.61 5.98
C PRO A 127 5.93 -22.41 4.99
N VAL A 128 5.65 -23.71 4.81
CA VAL A 128 6.33 -24.55 3.82
C VAL A 128 6.04 -24.06 2.41
N ILE A 129 4.77 -23.83 2.10
CA ILE A 129 4.32 -23.27 0.81
C ILE A 129 4.95 -21.89 0.59
N MET A 130 4.89 -21.01 1.57
CA MET A 130 5.43 -19.66 1.43
C MET A 130 6.93 -19.65 1.13
N ARG A 131 7.72 -20.47 1.84
CA ARG A 131 9.15 -20.62 1.57
C ARG A 131 9.44 -21.15 0.17
N ALA A 132 8.69 -22.14 -0.30
CA ALA A 132 8.83 -22.68 -1.64
C ALA A 132 8.51 -21.64 -2.73
N LEU A 133 7.43 -20.87 -2.56
CA LEU A 133 7.07 -19.78 -3.47
C LEU A 133 8.17 -18.70 -3.53
N VAL A 134 8.69 -18.27 -2.37
CA VAL A 134 9.80 -17.31 -2.30
C VAL A 134 11.05 -17.88 -2.99
N SER A 135 11.40 -19.12 -2.75
CA SER A 135 12.53 -19.79 -3.39
C SER A 135 12.33 -19.84 -4.91
N ALA A 136 11.17 -20.31 -5.39
CA ALA A 136 10.87 -20.42 -6.81
C ALA A 136 10.97 -19.06 -7.54
N ILE A 137 10.47 -17.97 -6.94
CA ILE A 137 10.60 -16.62 -7.50
C ILE A 137 12.08 -16.20 -7.57
N ARG A 138 12.83 -16.37 -6.47
CA ARG A 138 14.23 -15.90 -6.39
C ARG A 138 15.17 -16.66 -7.32
N THR A 139 14.92 -17.97 -7.50
CA THR A 139 15.77 -18.85 -8.32
C THR A 139 15.21 -19.07 -9.72
N ARG A 140 14.09 -18.42 -10.08
CA ARG A 140 13.40 -18.55 -11.36
C ARG A 140 13.13 -20.03 -11.70
N GLN A 141 12.43 -20.71 -10.81
CA GLN A 141 12.09 -22.13 -10.96
C GLN A 141 10.57 -22.34 -11.08
N ARG A 142 10.26 -23.44 -11.73
CA ARG A 142 8.91 -24.03 -11.76
C ARG A 142 8.62 -24.64 -10.40
N LEU A 143 7.36 -24.61 -10.01
CA LEU A 143 6.90 -25.19 -8.76
C LEU A 143 5.66 -26.04 -9.04
N GLU A 144 5.72 -27.32 -8.67
CA GLU A 144 4.56 -28.19 -8.60
C GLU A 144 3.91 -28.08 -7.24
N ILE A 145 2.59 -27.83 -7.21
CA ILE A 145 1.85 -27.55 -5.99
C ILE A 145 0.36 -27.74 -6.17
N GLY A 146 -0.33 -28.25 -5.15
CA GLY A 146 -1.79 -28.31 -5.11
C GLY A 146 -2.43 -26.92 -5.02
N TYR A 147 -3.54 -26.72 -5.72
CA TYR A 147 -4.29 -25.48 -5.68
C TYR A 147 -5.79 -25.71 -5.83
N VAL A 148 -6.57 -25.22 -4.87
CA VAL A 148 -8.04 -25.32 -4.88
C VAL A 148 -8.64 -24.03 -5.42
N SER A 149 -9.36 -24.12 -6.54
CA SER A 149 -10.09 -23.02 -7.15
C SER A 149 -11.55 -23.02 -6.69
N LEU A 150 -12.21 -21.85 -6.66
CA LEU A 150 -13.66 -21.80 -6.43
C LEU A 150 -14.48 -22.30 -7.62
N SER A 151 -13.96 -22.12 -8.83
CA SER A 151 -14.62 -22.61 -10.04
C SER A 151 -14.45 -24.12 -10.24
N THR A 152 -13.36 -24.69 -9.70
CA THR A 152 -13.02 -26.11 -9.79
C THR A 152 -12.46 -26.52 -8.44
N PRO A 153 -13.29 -26.95 -7.48
CA PRO A 153 -12.88 -27.19 -6.09
C PRO A 153 -12.14 -28.55 -5.92
N ASP A 154 -11.49 -29.03 -6.94
CA ASP A 154 -10.62 -30.18 -6.91
C ASP A 154 -9.19 -29.81 -6.49
N ASP A 155 -8.58 -30.63 -5.66
CA ASP A 155 -7.18 -30.44 -5.20
C ASP A 155 -6.20 -31.03 -6.23
N GLN A 156 -6.26 -30.53 -7.47
CA GLN A 156 -5.35 -30.99 -8.51
C GLN A 156 -4.01 -30.24 -8.46
N GLY A 157 -2.92 -31.00 -8.55
CA GLY A 157 -1.57 -30.48 -8.71
C GLY A 157 -1.46 -29.56 -9.94
N ARG A 158 -0.67 -28.52 -9.83
CA ARG A 158 -0.38 -27.56 -10.91
C ARG A 158 1.10 -27.27 -10.94
N VAL A 159 1.64 -27.19 -12.13
CA VAL A 159 2.97 -26.60 -12.31
C VAL A 159 2.77 -25.11 -12.62
N ILE A 160 3.39 -24.27 -11.79
CA ILE A 160 3.35 -22.82 -11.93
C ILE A 160 4.77 -22.25 -12.02
N GLN A 161 4.90 -21.10 -12.65
CA GLN A 161 6.14 -20.32 -12.74
C GLN A 161 5.90 -18.95 -12.10
N PRO A 162 6.14 -18.83 -10.78
CA PRO A 162 5.77 -17.64 -10.03
C PRO A 162 6.75 -16.50 -10.27
N HIS A 163 6.26 -15.24 -10.29
CA HIS A 163 7.15 -14.09 -10.43
C HIS A 163 6.87 -12.92 -9.46
N THR A 164 5.63 -12.72 -9.00
CA THR A 164 5.34 -11.55 -8.16
C THR A 164 4.23 -11.82 -7.15
N PHE A 165 4.46 -11.38 -5.90
CA PHE A 165 3.38 -11.30 -4.90
C PHE A 165 2.60 -9.99 -5.09
N VAL A 166 1.27 -10.08 -5.06
CA VAL A 166 0.35 -8.96 -5.22
C VAL A 166 -0.54 -8.84 -3.99
N LYS A 167 -0.52 -7.68 -3.34
CA LYS A 167 -1.47 -7.35 -2.27
C LYS A 167 -2.63 -6.55 -2.86
N THR A 168 -3.84 -7.07 -2.73
CA THR A 168 -5.08 -6.32 -2.88
C THR A 168 -5.64 -6.02 -1.50
N GLY A 169 -6.64 -5.14 -1.37
CA GLY A 169 -7.19 -4.78 -0.06
C GLY A 169 -7.62 -5.98 0.77
N LEU A 170 -8.21 -7.00 0.13
CA LEU A 170 -8.76 -8.16 0.84
C LEU A 170 -7.75 -9.28 1.11
N ARG A 171 -6.70 -9.43 0.29
CA ARG A 171 -5.84 -10.64 0.35
C ARG A 171 -4.57 -10.52 -0.48
N TRP A 172 -3.66 -11.46 -0.27
CA TRP A 172 -2.48 -11.65 -1.09
C TRP A 172 -2.73 -12.64 -2.22
N HIS A 173 -2.19 -12.33 -3.39
CA HIS A 173 -2.13 -13.17 -4.57
C HIS A 173 -0.68 -13.43 -4.98
N LEU A 174 -0.51 -14.46 -5.78
CA LEU A 174 0.71 -14.76 -6.51
C LEU A 174 0.42 -14.66 -8.00
N ARG A 175 1.11 -13.78 -8.70
CA ARG A 175 1.11 -13.74 -10.16
C ARG A 175 2.08 -14.78 -10.69
N ALA A 176 1.60 -15.68 -11.55
CA ALA A 176 2.39 -16.78 -12.09
C ALA A 176 1.88 -17.22 -13.45
N TYR A 177 2.77 -17.76 -14.29
CA TYR A 177 2.35 -18.57 -15.43
C TYR A 177 1.84 -19.91 -14.95
N CYS A 178 0.71 -20.36 -15.44
CA CYS A 178 0.10 -21.66 -15.13
C CYS A 178 0.25 -22.60 -16.32
N GLU A 179 1.06 -23.66 -16.19
CA GLU A 179 1.28 -24.59 -17.30
C GLU A 179 -0.01 -25.33 -17.69
N LYS A 180 -0.90 -25.64 -16.71
CA LYS A 180 -2.19 -26.31 -16.99
C LYS A 180 -3.12 -25.49 -17.90
N SER A 181 -3.11 -24.17 -17.79
CA SER A 181 -3.98 -23.27 -18.57
C SER A 181 -3.22 -22.45 -19.61
N SER A 182 -1.89 -22.56 -19.67
CA SER A 182 -1.00 -21.87 -20.60
C SER A 182 -1.17 -20.34 -20.61
N VAL A 183 -1.44 -19.75 -19.44
CA VAL A 183 -1.62 -18.30 -19.27
C VAL A 183 -1.02 -17.80 -17.95
N PHE A 184 -0.66 -16.53 -17.92
CA PHE A 184 -0.38 -15.81 -16.67
C PHE A 184 -1.66 -15.47 -15.94
N LYS A 185 -1.74 -15.77 -14.66
CA LYS A 185 -2.89 -15.47 -13.81
C LYS A 185 -2.54 -15.34 -12.33
N ASP A 186 -3.52 -14.89 -11.56
CA ASP A 186 -3.36 -14.68 -10.13
C ASP A 186 -3.88 -15.88 -9.33
N PHE A 187 -3.09 -16.32 -8.38
CA PHE A 187 -3.41 -17.39 -7.44
C PHE A 187 -3.57 -16.81 -6.04
N VAL A 188 -4.68 -17.08 -5.38
CA VAL A 188 -4.90 -16.67 -3.98
C VAL A 188 -4.00 -17.50 -3.07
N LEU A 189 -3.08 -16.86 -2.32
CA LEU A 189 -2.07 -17.56 -1.51
C LEU A 189 -2.67 -18.60 -0.54
N SER A 190 -3.78 -18.26 0.09
CA SER A 190 -4.43 -19.18 1.06
C SER A 190 -5.13 -20.39 0.43
N ARG A 191 -5.08 -20.55 -0.89
CA ARG A 191 -5.69 -21.68 -1.61
C ARG A 191 -4.68 -22.71 -2.08
N PHE A 192 -3.40 -22.48 -1.89
CA PHE A 192 -2.38 -23.48 -2.13
C PHE A 192 -2.47 -24.63 -1.09
N ARG A 193 -2.20 -25.86 -1.51
CA ARG A 193 -2.31 -27.08 -0.72
C ARG A 193 -1.14 -28.02 -1.00
N GLY A 194 -1.00 -29.03 -0.15
CA GLY A 194 -0.02 -30.10 -0.32
C GLY A 194 1.43 -29.66 -0.07
N GLU A 195 2.33 -30.52 -0.47
CA GLU A 195 3.78 -30.29 -0.37
C GLU A 195 4.27 -29.71 -1.71
N PRO A 196 4.90 -28.52 -1.70
CA PRO A 196 5.42 -27.91 -2.91
C PRO A 196 6.75 -28.55 -3.34
N GLU A 197 6.91 -28.79 -4.64
CA GLU A 197 8.13 -29.38 -5.19
C GLU A 197 8.70 -28.53 -6.34
N LEU A 198 10.00 -28.22 -6.26
CA LEU A 198 10.68 -27.48 -7.33
C LEU A 198 10.87 -28.41 -8.54
N SER A 199 10.45 -27.97 -9.72
CA SER A 199 10.37 -28.78 -10.95
C SER A 199 11.28 -28.25 -12.08
N GLY A 200 12.46 -27.74 -11.70
CA GLY A 200 13.46 -27.23 -12.63
C GLY A 200 13.25 -25.79 -13.07
N PRO A 201 14.09 -25.25 -13.97
CA PRO A 201 14.08 -23.85 -14.34
C PRO A 201 12.77 -23.40 -15.00
N ALA A 202 12.37 -22.15 -14.76
CA ALA A 202 11.24 -21.54 -15.42
C ALA A 202 11.48 -21.41 -16.94
N ARG A 203 10.43 -21.60 -17.72
CA ARG A 203 10.45 -21.56 -19.19
C ARG A 203 9.86 -20.27 -19.76
N HIS A 204 9.09 -19.55 -18.94
CA HIS A 204 8.47 -18.29 -19.30
C HIS A 204 9.09 -17.15 -18.49
N ASP A 205 9.43 -16.07 -19.18
CA ASP A 205 9.96 -14.87 -18.55
C ASP A 205 8.79 -14.00 -18.06
N PRO A 206 8.90 -13.34 -16.89
CA PRO A 206 7.94 -12.32 -16.45
C PRO A 206 7.67 -11.22 -17.48
N ALA A 207 8.63 -10.94 -18.37
CA ALA A 207 8.45 -10.01 -19.49
C ALA A 207 7.38 -10.46 -20.51
N GLU A 208 7.07 -11.76 -20.58
CA GLU A 208 6.02 -12.30 -21.43
C GLU A 208 4.62 -12.09 -20.87
N ASP A 209 4.50 -11.71 -19.60
CA ASP A 209 3.20 -11.40 -18.98
C ASP A 209 2.67 -10.04 -19.48
N LEU A 210 1.94 -10.06 -20.57
CA LEU A 210 1.36 -8.87 -21.20
C LEU A 210 0.49 -8.08 -20.21
N GLY A 211 -0.37 -8.78 -19.44
CA GLY A 211 -1.23 -8.11 -18.45
C GLY A 211 -0.45 -7.40 -17.35
N TRP A 212 0.69 -7.95 -16.95
CA TRP A 212 1.57 -7.36 -15.94
C TRP A 212 2.39 -6.19 -16.49
N ASN A 213 2.87 -6.31 -17.72
CA ASN A 213 3.77 -5.33 -18.33
C ASN A 213 3.03 -4.20 -19.09
N THR A 214 1.73 -4.33 -19.32
CA THR A 214 0.90 -3.28 -19.93
C THR A 214 0.39 -2.33 -18.84
N GLN A 215 0.62 -1.03 -19.05
CA GLN A 215 -0.01 0.04 -18.28
C GLN A 215 -1.24 0.54 -19.01
N ILE A 216 -2.36 0.63 -18.29
CA ILE A 216 -3.60 1.23 -18.78
C ILE A 216 -4.03 2.35 -17.83
N THR A 217 -4.91 3.22 -18.30
CA THR A 217 -5.49 4.27 -17.47
C THR A 217 -6.97 3.98 -17.26
N LEU A 218 -7.41 3.83 -16.01
CA LEU A 218 -8.82 3.84 -15.65
C LEU A 218 -9.27 5.29 -15.54
N THR A 219 -10.31 5.68 -16.28
CA THR A 219 -10.92 7.01 -16.19
C THR A 219 -12.25 6.89 -15.46
N LEU A 220 -12.32 7.52 -14.29
CA LEU A 220 -13.50 7.51 -13.43
C LEU A 220 -14.14 8.90 -13.38
N GLN A 221 -15.46 8.94 -13.26
CA GLN A 221 -16.24 10.15 -13.03
C GLN A 221 -17.23 9.92 -11.88
N PRO A 222 -17.77 10.99 -11.28
CA PRO A 222 -18.87 10.86 -10.34
C PRO A 222 -20.07 10.17 -11.01
N ASP A 223 -20.78 9.34 -10.25
CA ASP A 223 -21.97 8.66 -10.75
C ASP A 223 -22.98 9.67 -11.32
N PRO A 224 -23.47 9.50 -12.55
CA PRO A 224 -24.36 10.46 -13.20
C PRO A 224 -25.73 10.57 -12.50
N ARG A 225 -26.09 9.63 -11.63
CA ARG A 225 -27.33 9.68 -10.83
C ARG A 225 -27.23 10.65 -9.65
N LEU A 226 -26.03 11.12 -9.29
CA LEU A 226 -25.81 12.14 -8.28
C LEU A 226 -26.28 13.52 -8.75
N SER A 227 -26.80 14.34 -7.83
CA SER A 227 -27.09 15.75 -8.08
C SER A 227 -25.80 16.53 -8.37
N ALA A 228 -25.92 17.73 -8.94
CA ALA A 228 -24.75 18.57 -9.24
C ALA A 228 -23.91 18.88 -7.97
N ALA A 229 -24.57 19.18 -6.85
CA ALA A 229 -23.89 19.43 -5.58
C ALA A 229 -23.16 18.18 -5.05
N GLN A 230 -23.77 17.01 -5.13
CA GLN A 230 -23.13 15.76 -4.73
C GLN A 230 -21.92 15.42 -5.62
N ARG A 231 -22.02 15.64 -6.93
CA ARG A 231 -20.88 15.42 -7.84
C ARG A 231 -19.70 16.34 -7.50
N GLN A 232 -19.93 17.59 -7.17
CA GLN A 232 -18.87 18.51 -6.73
C GLN A 232 -18.16 18.04 -5.45
N ILE A 233 -18.88 17.40 -4.52
CA ILE A 233 -18.28 16.80 -3.33
C ILE A 233 -17.32 15.67 -3.74
N ILE A 234 -17.78 14.74 -4.58
CA ILE A 234 -16.96 13.61 -5.04
C ILE A 234 -15.75 14.10 -5.86
N GLU A 235 -15.94 15.11 -6.73
CA GLU A 235 -14.84 15.72 -7.48
C GLU A 235 -13.77 16.31 -6.55
N HIS A 236 -14.20 16.97 -5.47
CA HIS A 236 -13.29 17.52 -4.46
C HIS A 236 -12.57 16.40 -3.68
N ASP A 237 -13.31 15.40 -3.18
CA ASP A 237 -12.76 14.29 -2.37
C ASP A 237 -11.67 13.52 -3.11
N TYR A 238 -11.87 13.28 -4.40
CA TYR A 238 -10.90 12.58 -5.26
C TYR A 238 -9.95 13.51 -6.02
N GLN A 239 -9.97 14.83 -5.74
CA GLN A 239 -9.16 15.84 -6.41
C GLN A 239 -9.22 15.72 -7.94
N MET A 240 -10.43 15.51 -8.48
CA MET A 240 -10.65 15.31 -9.90
C MET A 240 -10.29 16.55 -10.71
N GLN A 241 -9.75 16.34 -11.90
CA GLN A 241 -9.47 17.40 -12.85
C GLN A 241 -10.49 17.35 -13.99
N ASN A 242 -11.21 18.44 -14.21
CA ASN A 242 -12.29 18.51 -15.20
C ASN A 242 -13.37 17.43 -15.02
N GLY A 243 -13.68 17.08 -13.77
CA GLY A 243 -14.65 16.04 -13.43
C GLY A 243 -14.16 14.60 -13.66
N GLU A 244 -12.86 14.39 -13.88
CA GLU A 244 -12.27 13.08 -14.12
C GLU A 244 -11.15 12.75 -13.14
N LEU A 245 -11.14 11.48 -12.69
CA LEU A 245 -10.01 10.85 -12.00
C LEU A 245 -9.35 9.84 -12.94
N LYS A 246 -8.08 10.09 -13.28
CA LYS A 246 -7.28 9.21 -14.14
C LYS A 246 -6.28 8.41 -13.31
N LEU A 247 -6.46 7.09 -13.26
CA LEU A 247 -5.64 6.17 -12.47
C LEU A 247 -4.81 5.27 -13.39
N PRO A 248 -3.51 5.50 -13.53
CA PRO A 248 -2.63 4.57 -14.23
C PRO A 248 -2.45 3.30 -13.39
N VAL A 249 -2.65 2.14 -14.00
CA VAL A 249 -2.55 0.84 -13.34
C VAL A 249 -2.05 -0.23 -14.31
N ARG A 250 -1.38 -1.27 -13.78
CA ARG A 250 -1.08 -2.46 -14.57
C ARG A 250 -2.38 -3.14 -14.99
N ALA A 251 -2.49 -3.53 -16.25
CA ALA A 251 -3.70 -4.14 -16.79
C ALA A 251 -4.19 -5.36 -15.97
N ALA A 252 -3.28 -6.20 -15.50
CA ALA A 252 -3.58 -7.34 -14.63
C ALA A 252 -4.22 -6.94 -13.28
N LEU A 253 -4.06 -5.70 -12.84
CA LEU A 253 -4.54 -5.20 -11.55
C LEU A 253 -5.78 -4.30 -11.66
N ALA A 254 -6.21 -3.96 -12.87
CA ALA A 254 -7.31 -3.03 -13.13
C ALA A 254 -8.62 -3.43 -12.42
N GLN A 255 -9.02 -4.70 -12.56
CA GLN A 255 -10.24 -5.18 -11.92
C GLN A 255 -10.16 -5.15 -10.39
N TYR A 256 -9.00 -5.42 -9.81
CA TYR A 256 -8.82 -5.34 -8.35
C TYR A 256 -8.95 -3.90 -7.87
N LEU A 257 -8.37 -2.94 -8.57
CA LEU A 257 -8.49 -1.52 -8.22
C LEU A 257 -9.94 -1.05 -8.31
N LEU A 258 -10.67 -1.44 -9.34
CA LEU A 258 -12.10 -1.12 -9.46
C LEU A 258 -12.92 -1.74 -8.32
N GLN A 259 -12.60 -2.96 -7.88
CA GLN A 259 -13.25 -3.60 -6.73
C GLN A 259 -12.95 -2.87 -5.41
N GLU A 260 -11.72 -2.41 -5.19
CA GLU A 260 -11.35 -1.61 -4.01
C GLU A 260 -12.10 -0.28 -3.97
N LEU A 261 -12.29 0.35 -5.13
CA LEU A 261 -13.05 1.58 -5.28
C LEU A 261 -14.58 1.35 -5.32
N GLN A 262 -15.03 0.10 -5.17
CA GLN A 262 -16.43 -0.30 -5.25
C GLN A 262 -17.11 0.08 -6.59
N VAL A 263 -16.32 0.18 -7.66
CA VAL A 263 -16.81 0.49 -9.00
C VAL A 263 -17.30 -0.79 -9.69
N SER A 264 -18.60 -0.86 -9.98
CA SER A 264 -19.16 -1.96 -10.74
C SER A 264 -18.81 -1.84 -12.24
N THR A 265 -18.34 -2.95 -12.83
CA THR A 265 -18.00 -3.01 -14.25
C THR A 265 -19.15 -3.57 -15.12
N LYS A 266 -20.16 -4.19 -14.50
CA LYS A 266 -21.26 -4.87 -15.22
C LYS A 266 -22.54 -4.04 -15.26
N PHE A 267 -22.90 -3.43 -14.14
CA PHE A 267 -24.12 -2.61 -14.02
C PHE A 267 -23.96 -1.62 -12.84
N LEU A 268 -24.76 -0.56 -12.86
CA LEU A 268 -24.80 0.38 -11.74
C LEU A 268 -25.57 -0.27 -10.57
N ALA A 269 -24.85 -0.52 -9.47
CA ALA A 269 -25.41 -1.14 -8.28
C ALA A 269 -25.93 -0.09 -7.28
N GLY A 270 -27.01 -0.39 -6.57
CA GLY A 270 -27.55 0.48 -5.52
C GLY A 270 -27.93 1.88 -6.00
N SER A 271 -27.79 2.87 -5.11
CA SER A 271 -27.99 4.30 -5.41
C SER A 271 -26.69 4.95 -5.88
N GLY A 272 -26.78 6.16 -6.45
CA GLY A 272 -25.61 6.96 -6.83
C GLY A 272 -24.69 7.25 -5.64
N GLU A 273 -25.27 7.52 -4.46
CA GLU A 273 -24.54 7.76 -3.22
C GLU A 273 -23.77 6.52 -2.73
N ALA A 274 -24.29 5.32 -2.97
CA ALA A 274 -23.64 4.07 -2.58
C ALA A 274 -22.46 3.72 -3.53
N GLN A 275 -22.59 4.01 -4.82
CA GLN A 275 -21.57 3.70 -5.80
C GLN A 275 -20.53 4.83 -5.98
N GLN A 276 -20.96 6.09 -5.93
CA GLN A 276 -20.18 7.32 -6.05
C GLN A 276 -19.41 7.49 -7.37
N LEU A 277 -18.73 6.47 -7.86
CA LEU A 277 -17.85 6.50 -9.03
C LEU A 277 -18.34 5.56 -10.13
N VAL A 278 -18.12 5.95 -11.38
CA VAL A 278 -18.34 5.10 -12.57
C VAL A 278 -17.10 5.08 -13.47
N LEU A 279 -16.85 3.93 -14.08
CA LEU A 279 -15.80 3.77 -15.10
C LEU A 279 -16.33 4.23 -16.45
N VAL A 280 -15.72 5.27 -17.04
CA VAL A 280 -16.21 5.86 -18.30
C VAL A 280 -15.50 5.33 -19.54
N ASN A 281 -14.27 4.86 -19.43
CA ASN A 281 -13.55 4.26 -20.57
C ASN A 281 -13.58 2.72 -20.56
N ARG A 282 -14.74 2.14 -20.20
CA ARG A 282 -14.91 0.69 -20.05
C ARG A 282 -14.54 -0.10 -21.30
N ASP A 283 -14.94 0.39 -22.48
CA ASP A 283 -14.70 -0.34 -23.73
C ASP A 283 -13.22 -0.45 -24.09
N GLU A 284 -12.42 0.57 -23.73
CA GLU A 284 -10.96 0.56 -23.93
C GLU A 284 -10.27 -0.46 -23.04
N VAL A 285 -10.71 -0.57 -21.78
CA VAL A 285 -10.06 -1.42 -20.76
C VAL A 285 -10.69 -2.80 -20.65
N LYS A 286 -11.83 -3.04 -21.32
CA LYS A 286 -12.60 -4.29 -21.29
C LYS A 286 -11.74 -5.55 -21.49
N PRO A 287 -10.76 -5.61 -22.42
CA PRO A 287 -9.94 -6.81 -22.61
C PRO A 287 -9.15 -7.24 -21.37
N TRP A 288 -8.99 -6.36 -20.38
CA TRP A 288 -8.23 -6.59 -19.17
C TRP A 288 -9.10 -6.83 -17.93
N LEU A 289 -10.42 -6.75 -18.07
CA LEU A 289 -11.34 -6.97 -16.96
C LEU A 289 -11.71 -8.45 -16.86
N PHE A 290 -12.06 -8.89 -15.64
CA PHE A 290 -12.55 -10.25 -15.43
C PHE A 290 -13.91 -10.42 -16.12
N ASP A 291 -14.11 -11.58 -16.78
CA ASP A 291 -15.33 -11.89 -17.53
C ASP A 291 -15.57 -10.96 -18.74
N SER A 292 -14.51 -10.56 -19.42
CA SER A 292 -14.61 -9.84 -20.71
C SER A 292 -15.06 -10.77 -21.84
#